data_18a80f6db9a69f372b2cb8e5a724ddfa
#
_entry.id   18a80f6db9a69f372b2cb8e5a724ddfa
#
_cell.length_a   1.000
_cell.length_b   1.000
_cell.length_c   1.000
_cell.angle_alpha   90.00
_cell.angle_beta   90.00
_cell.angle_gamma   90.00
#
_symmetry.space_group_name_H-M   'P 1'
#
loop_
_entity.id
_entity.type
_entity.pdbx_description
1 polymer ?
#
loop_
_entity_poly.entity_id
_entity_poly.type
_entity_poly.pdbx_seq_one_letter_code
_entity_poly.pdbx_strand_id
1 'polypeptide(L)'
;MYAEDKFREIYEREPETTFCPYRVCPLGAHIDHQEGPILGFALDYGVHMAYGVKNNGIVELMSMNFPKRVQFHISSVPETKEGDWGDYIRGATKALGEKYKLTKGLCGVIRGALPSGGISSSAALIICFMKALSKVNDIELSDSEYIYLSKKAENEYVGVSSGKLDQSC
;
A
#
# COMPACT_ATOMS: atom_id res chain seq x y z
N MET A 1 -14.02 15.62 -3.18
CA MET A 1 -14.24 14.82 -1.94
C MET A 1 -12.92 14.18 -1.57
N TYR A 2 -12.43 14.35 -0.38
CA TYR A 2 -11.19 13.76 0.13
C TYR A 2 -11.47 12.39 0.77
N ALA A 3 -10.43 11.58 0.96
CA ALA A 3 -10.57 10.26 1.58
C ALA A 3 -11.12 10.35 3.02
N GLU A 4 -10.72 11.38 3.74
CA GLU A 4 -11.16 11.69 5.10
C GLU A 4 -12.67 11.98 5.19
N ASP A 5 -13.20 12.77 4.25
CA ASP A 5 -14.63 13.09 4.23
C ASP A 5 -15.44 11.82 3.99
N LYS A 6 -14.98 10.98 3.05
CA LYS A 6 -15.63 9.72 2.75
C LYS A 6 -15.51 8.72 3.89
N PHE A 7 -14.40 8.74 4.63
CA PHE A 7 -14.24 7.91 5.83
C PHE A 7 -15.22 8.32 6.93
N ARG A 8 -15.34 9.63 7.22
CA ARG A 8 -16.32 10.13 8.21
C ARG A 8 -17.76 9.77 7.84
N GLU A 9 -18.10 9.88 6.56
CA GLU A 9 -19.43 9.50 6.06
C GLU A 9 -19.76 8.03 6.31
N ILE A 10 -18.77 7.12 6.17
CA ILE A 10 -19.00 5.67 6.24
C ILE A 10 -18.88 5.14 7.68
N TYR A 11 -17.89 5.65 8.44
CA TYR A 11 -17.53 5.07 9.74
C TYR A 11 -17.90 5.95 10.92
N GLU A 12 -18.47 7.13 10.70
CA GLU A 12 -18.98 8.08 11.73
C GLU A 12 -17.95 8.39 12.83
N ARG A 13 -16.65 8.43 12.46
CA ARG A 13 -15.53 8.74 13.36
C ARG A 13 -14.39 9.45 12.63
N GLU A 14 -13.51 10.09 13.41
CA GLU A 14 -12.30 10.72 12.84
C GLU A 14 -11.29 9.68 12.42
N PRO A 15 -10.72 9.81 11.19
CA PRO A 15 -9.66 8.94 10.71
C PRO A 15 -8.28 9.39 11.19
N GLU A 16 -7.37 8.45 11.25
CA GLU A 16 -5.96 8.74 11.03
C GLU A 16 -5.67 8.78 9.53
N THR A 17 -4.58 9.43 9.13
CA THR A 17 -4.22 9.55 7.71
C THR A 17 -2.80 9.11 7.44
N THR A 18 -2.57 8.63 6.24
CA THR A 18 -1.24 8.39 5.70
C THR A 18 -1.18 8.76 4.23
N PHE A 19 0.00 9.08 3.78
CA PHE A 19 0.29 9.50 2.40
C PHE A 19 1.55 8.79 1.91
N CYS A 20 1.54 8.42 0.63
CA CYS A 20 2.72 7.99 -0.09
C CYS A 20 2.75 8.64 -1.48
N PRO A 21 3.85 9.33 -1.84
CA PRO A 21 3.96 10.00 -3.12
C PRO A 21 4.00 9.01 -4.29
N TYR A 22 3.60 9.48 -5.46
CA TYR A 22 3.96 8.84 -6.72
C TYR A 22 5.39 9.21 -7.11
N ARG A 23 5.96 8.46 -8.05
CA ARG A 23 7.27 8.80 -8.61
C ARG A 23 7.21 8.85 -10.14
N VAL A 24 8.08 9.65 -10.72
CA VAL A 24 8.46 9.56 -12.12
C VAL A 24 9.89 9.07 -12.23
N CYS A 25 10.18 8.28 -13.25
CA CYS A 25 11.50 7.77 -13.56
C CYS A 25 11.91 8.24 -14.97
N PRO A 26 12.61 9.37 -15.10
CA PRO A 26 13.04 9.88 -16.41
C PRO A 26 14.14 9.04 -17.04
N LEU A 27 14.93 8.31 -16.23
CA LEU A 27 16.06 7.54 -16.70
C LEU A 27 16.18 6.21 -15.94
N GLY A 28 16.26 5.11 -16.66
CA GLY A 28 16.60 3.81 -16.11
C GLY A 28 15.42 2.95 -15.64
N ALA A 29 14.16 3.32 -15.94
CA ALA A 29 12.98 2.55 -15.53
C ALA A 29 13.00 1.07 -15.93
N HIS A 30 13.66 0.73 -17.04
CA HIS A 30 13.74 -0.64 -17.57
C HIS A 30 15.02 -1.38 -17.16
N ILE A 31 15.92 -0.77 -16.41
CA ILE A 31 17.19 -1.37 -15.95
C ILE A 31 17.34 -1.41 -14.44
N ASP A 32 16.37 -0.92 -13.71
CA ASP A 32 16.33 -0.95 -12.24
C ASP A 32 16.48 -2.38 -11.69
N HIS A 33 15.76 -3.34 -12.26
CA HIS A 33 15.84 -4.75 -11.89
C HIS A 33 17.18 -5.42 -12.26
N GLN A 34 18.02 -4.75 -13.08
CA GLN A 34 19.35 -5.18 -13.51
C GLN A 34 20.48 -4.41 -12.81
N GLU A 35 20.16 -3.67 -11.74
CA GLU A 35 21.10 -2.85 -10.99
C GLU A 35 21.80 -1.75 -11.81
N GLY A 36 21.17 -1.32 -12.90
CA GLY A 36 21.65 -0.22 -13.72
C GLY A 36 21.43 1.14 -13.06
N PRO A 37 22.10 2.22 -13.54
CA PRO A 37 21.90 3.56 -13.01
C PRO A 37 20.50 4.07 -13.31
N ILE A 38 19.83 4.57 -12.27
CA ILE A 38 18.45 5.05 -12.33
C ILE A 38 18.34 6.44 -11.72
N LEU A 39 17.35 7.20 -12.21
CA LEU A 39 16.99 8.50 -11.66
C LEU A 39 15.48 8.58 -11.49
N GLY A 40 15.02 8.83 -10.26
CA GLY A 40 13.61 9.00 -9.93
C GLY A 40 13.36 10.23 -9.10
N PHE A 41 12.15 10.78 -9.20
CA PHE A 41 11.69 11.90 -8.38
C PHE A 41 10.32 11.58 -7.80
N ALA A 42 10.15 11.82 -6.50
CA ALA A 42 8.84 11.83 -5.88
C ALA A 42 8.02 13.03 -6.36
N LEU A 43 6.72 12.83 -6.51
CA LEU A 43 5.77 13.88 -6.84
C LEU A 43 5.04 14.35 -5.58
N ASP A 44 4.48 15.55 -5.62
CA ASP A 44 3.55 16.05 -4.59
C ASP A 44 2.13 15.46 -4.70
N TYR A 45 1.93 14.58 -5.68
CA TYR A 45 0.74 13.74 -5.86
C TYR A 45 1.03 12.32 -5.43
N GLY A 46 0.04 11.62 -4.89
CA GLY A 46 0.24 10.26 -4.38
C GLY A 46 -1.05 9.56 -4.00
N VAL A 47 -0.89 8.52 -3.20
CA VAL A 47 -1.98 7.78 -2.57
C VAL A 47 -2.21 8.35 -1.17
N HIS A 48 -3.44 8.78 -0.92
CA HIS A 48 -3.95 9.16 0.40
C HIS A 48 -4.82 8.04 0.96
N MET A 49 -4.66 7.76 2.23
CA MET A 49 -5.50 6.81 2.95
C MET A 49 -5.96 7.42 4.27
N ALA A 50 -7.27 7.42 4.47
CA ALA A 50 -7.91 7.70 5.73
C ALA A 50 -8.33 6.37 6.37
N TYR A 51 -7.94 6.11 7.63
CA TYR A 51 -8.12 4.80 8.23
C TYR A 51 -8.41 4.88 9.73
N GLY A 52 -8.90 3.76 10.27
CA GLY A 52 -9.09 3.56 11.69
C GLY A 52 -8.87 2.11 12.09
N VAL A 53 -8.39 1.90 13.31
CA VAL A 53 -8.09 0.56 13.83
C VAL A 53 -9.33 -0.33 13.93
N LYS A 54 -9.15 -1.63 13.68
CA LYS A 54 -10.10 -2.71 13.97
C LYS A 54 -9.41 -3.78 14.82
N ASN A 55 -9.84 -3.93 16.07
CA ASN A 55 -9.21 -4.86 17.03
C ASN A 55 -9.51 -6.35 16.74
N ASN A 56 -10.36 -6.63 15.76
CA ASN A 56 -10.75 -8.00 15.37
C ASN A 56 -9.90 -8.58 14.24
N GLY A 57 -8.78 -7.96 13.86
CA GLY A 57 -7.89 -8.43 12.81
C GLY A 57 -8.44 -8.32 11.39
N ILE A 58 -9.59 -7.72 11.17
CA ILE A 58 -10.17 -7.55 9.83
C ILE A 58 -9.59 -6.31 9.16
N VAL A 59 -9.09 -6.47 7.94
CA VAL A 59 -8.80 -5.40 6.99
C VAL A 59 -10.02 -5.20 6.12
N GLU A 60 -10.55 -3.97 6.10
CA GLU A 60 -11.72 -3.59 5.30
C GLU A 60 -11.45 -2.24 4.62
N LEU A 61 -11.29 -2.26 3.31
CA LEU A 61 -10.90 -1.09 2.53
C LEU A 61 -11.85 -0.82 1.36
N MET A 62 -12.08 0.46 1.13
CA MET A 62 -12.74 0.99 -0.06
C MET A 62 -11.78 1.88 -0.83
N SER A 63 -11.76 1.75 -2.15
CA SER A 63 -11.09 2.67 -3.04
C SER A 63 -12.08 3.66 -3.64
N MET A 64 -11.68 4.93 -3.74
CA MET A 64 -12.46 5.94 -4.49
C MET A 64 -12.18 5.88 -5.99
N ASN A 65 -11.15 5.14 -6.41
CA ASN A 65 -10.74 5.04 -7.81
C ASN A 65 -11.17 3.72 -8.47
N PHE A 66 -11.34 2.67 -7.67
CA PHE A 66 -11.66 1.33 -8.16
C PHE A 66 -12.93 0.79 -7.53
N PRO A 67 -13.75 0.04 -8.26
CA PRO A 67 -14.88 -0.68 -7.70
C PRO A 67 -14.40 -1.79 -6.76
N LYS A 68 -15.33 -2.40 -6.07
CA LYS A 68 -15.16 -3.44 -5.06
C LYS A 68 -14.49 -2.94 -3.75
N ARG A 69 -15.00 -3.45 -2.66
CA ARG A 69 -14.35 -3.38 -1.35
C ARG A 69 -13.42 -4.57 -1.19
N VAL A 70 -12.33 -4.36 -0.47
CA VAL A 70 -11.40 -5.41 -0.08
C VAL A 70 -11.66 -5.74 1.38
N GLN A 71 -11.89 -7.01 1.67
CA GLN A 71 -12.09 -7.47 3.04
C GLN A 71 -11.44 -8.85 3.23
N PHE A 72 -10.61 -8.97 4.27
CA PHE A 72 -10.01 -10.25 4.68
C PHE A 72 -9.52 -10.14 6.14
N HIS A 73 -9.18 -11.28 6.75
CA HIS A 73 -8.58 -11.31 8.08
C HIS A 73 -7.05 -11.42 7.97
N ILE A 74 -6.29 -10.68 8.79
CA ILE A 74 -4.81 -10.66 8.75
C ILE A 74 -4.16 -12.02 8.92
N SER A 75 -4.80 -12.96 9.63
CA SER A 75 -4.29 -14.33 9.80
C SER A 75 -4.77 -15.30 8.69
N SER A 76 -5.59 -14.84 7.76
CA SER A 76 -6.16 -15.66 6.69
C SER A 76 -6.14 -14.89 5.36
N VAL A 77 -4.94 -14.38 5.02
CA VAL A 77 -4.72 -13.76 3.72
C VAL A 77 -4.80 -14.83 2.64
N PRO A 78 -5.58 -14.64 1.55
CA PRO A 78 -5.63 -15.58 0.44
C PRO A 78 -4.23 -15.96 -0.08
N GLU A 79 -4.01 -17.24 -0.34
CA GLU A 79 -2.71 -17.73 -0.82
C GLU A 79 -2.39 -17.26 -2.24
N THR A 80 -3.43 -17.08 -3.05
CA THR A 80 -3.33 -16.66 -4.45
C THR A 80 -4.02 -15.32 -4.66
N LYS A 81 -3.51 -14.54 -5.61
CA LYS A 81 -4.12 -13.26 -6.02
C LYS A 81 -5.53 -13.47 -6.60
N GLU A 82 -6.40 -12.50 -6.35
CA GLU A 82 -7.79 -12.49 -6.84
C GLU A 82 -7.95 -11.69 -8.15
N GLY A 83 -6.90 -10.98 -8.59
CA GLY A 83 -6.90 -10.18 -9.81
C GLY A 83 -7.56 -8.81 -9.67
N ASP A 84 -7.64 -8.28 -8.46
CA ASP A 84 -8.17 -6.95 -8.17
C ASP A 84 -7.13 -6.06 -7.47
N TRP A 85 -7.48 -4.78 -7.24
CA TRP A 85 -6.60 -3.83 -6.56
C TRP A 85 -6.24 -4.24 -5.12
N GLY A 86 -7.02 -5.10 -4.51
CA GLY A 86 -6.78 -5.64 -3.17
C GLY A 86 -5.58 -6.57 -3.10
N ASP A 87 -5.08 -7.07 -4.22
CA ASP A 87 -3.91 -7.95 -4.22
C ASP A 87 -2.66 -7.23 -3.71
N TYR A 88 -2.54 -5.94 -3.94
CA TYR A 88 -1.46 -5.11 -3.36
C TYR A 88 -1.55 -5.04 -1.83
N ILE A 89 -2.78 -4.97 -1.31
CA ILE A 89 -3.07 -4.93 0.13
C ILE A 89 -2.83 -6.29 0.79
N ARG A 90 -3.27 -7.37 0.13
CA ARG A 90 -3.05 -8.76 0.58
C ARG A 90 -1.56 -9.08 0.61
N GLY A 91 -0.83 -8.75 -0.45
CA GLY A 91 0.62 -8.92 -0.54
C GLY A 91 1.36 -8.15 0.55
N ALA A 92 0.99 -6.90 0.80
CA ALA A 92 1.55 -6.08 1.86
C ALA A 92 1.31 -6.69 3.25
N THR A 93 0.10 -7.19 3.52
CA THR A 93 -0.25 -7.84 4.79
C THR A 93 0.55 -9.12 4.98
N LYS A 94 0.69 -9.94 3.92
CA LYS A 94 1.47 -11.18 3.97
C LYS A 94 2.94 -10.90 4.25
N ALA A 95 3.56 -9.97 3.51
CA ALA A 95 4.96 -9.60 3.69
C ALA A 95 5.26 -9.06 5.10
N LEU A 96 4.37 -8.23 5.67
CA LEU A 96 4.49 -7.76 7.05
C LEU A 96 4.30 -8.90 8.06
N GLY A 97 3.29 -9.74 7.87
CA GLY A 97 2.94 -10.84 8.77
C GLY A 97 3.99 -11.95 8.85
N GLU A 98 4.83 -12.11 7.82
CA GLU A 98 5.96 -13.04 7.85
C GLU A 98 7.09 -12.58 8.79
N LYS A 99 7.22 -11.28 9.01
CA LYS A 99 8.29 -10.72 9.85
C LYS A 99 7.78 -10.26 11.22
N TYR A 100 6.54 -9.80 11.29
CA TYR A 100 5.97 -9.19 12.48
C TYR A 100 4.63 -9.84 12.86
N LYS A 101 4.38 -9.93 14.17
CA LYS A 101 3.09 -10.41 14.66
C LYS A 101 2.02 -9.33 14.51
N LEU A 102 1.13 -9.50 13.55
CA LEU A 102 -0.04 -8.66 13.37
C LEU A 102 -1.17 -9.15 14.28
N THR A 103 -1.83 -8.22 14.99
CA THR A 103 -2.95 -8.51 15.89
C THR A 103 -4.18 -7.67 15.61
N LYS A 104 -3.98 -6.50 15.00
CA LYS A 104 -5.03 -5.54 14.68
C LYS A 104 -5.15 -5.40 13.16
N GLY A 105 -6.39 -5.35 12.68
CA GLY A 105 -6.70 -4.92 11.32
C GLY A 105 -7.02 -3.43 11.27
N LEU A 106 -7.56 -2.99 10.16
CA LEU A 106 -8.00 -1.61 9.98
C LEU A 106 -9.16 -1.51 8.99
N CYS A 107 -9.96 -0.46 9.10
CA CYS A 107 -10.87 -0.05 8.04
C CYS A 107 -10.36 1.25 7.42
N GLY A 108 -10.67 1.49 6.15
CA GLY A 108 -10.18 2.70 5.51
C GLY A 108 -10.76 3.00 4.13
N VAL A 109 -10.48 4.22 3.71
CA VAL A 109 -10.79 4.75 2.38
C VAL A 109 -9.48 5.19 1.73
N ILE A 110 -9.25 4.72 0.52
CA ILE A 110 -8.05 5.02 -0.26
C ILE A 110 -8.43 5.86 -1.48
N ARG A 111 -7.61 6.87 -1.75
CA ARG A 111 -7.73 7.73 -2.94
C ARG A 111 -6.36 7.93 -3.59
N GLY A 112 -6.22 7.50 -4.83
CA GLY A 112 -5.13 7.92 -5.71
C GLY A 112 -5.41 9.28 -6.34
N ALA A 113 -4.44 10.17 -6.38
CA ALA A 113 -4.61 11.52 -6.90
C ALA A 113 -4.62 11.58 -8.43
N LEU A 114 -3.98 10.62 -9.11
CA LEU A 114 -3.86 10.55 -10.56
C LEU A 114 -4.31 9.17 -11.08
N PRO A 115 -4.67 9.06 -12.37
CA PRO A 115 -4.90 7.78 -13.02
C PRO A 115 -3.66 6.87 -12.91
N SER A 116 -3.87 5.57 -12.76
CA SER A 116 -2.78 4.59 -12.73
C SER A 116 -2.07 4.50 -14.08
N GLY A 117 -0.74 4.34 -14.05
CA GLY A 117 0.10 4.11 -15.23
C GLY A 117 1.41 4.90 -15.22
N GLY A 118 2.55 4.22 -15.20
CA GLY A 118 3.88 4.82 -15.30
C GLY A 118 4.38 5.67 -14.12
N ILE A 119 3.58 5.83 -13.07
CA ILE A 119 3.86 6.69 -11.89
C ILE A 119 4.03 5.91 -10.58
N SER A 120 4.26 4.60 -10.65
CA SER A 120 4.40 3.70 -9.49
C SER A 120 3.23 3.74 -8.49
N SER A 121 2.03 3.78 -9.00
CA SER A 121 0.83 3.78 -8.15
C SER A 121 0.69 2.52 -7.28
N SER A 122 1.18 1.36 -7.74
CA SER A 122 1.21 0.11 -6.98
C SER A 122 2.12 0.18 -5.76
N ALA A 123 3.37 0.60 -5.93
CA ALA A 123 4.33 0.76 -4.84
C ALA A 123 3.83 1.80 -3.82
N ALA A 124 3.31 2.93 -4.30
CA ALA A 124 2.74 3.96 -3.44
C ALA A 124 1.54 3.44 -2.62
N LEU A 125 0.66 2.62 -3.23
CA LEU A 125 -0.46 2.00 -2.53
C LEU A 125 0.03 1.02 -1.46
N ILE A 126 0.97 0.14 -1.78
CA ILE A 126 1.55 -0.83 -0.85
C ILE A 126 2.16 -0.12 0.36
N ILE A 127 3.03 0.88 0.13
CA ILE A 127 3.71 1.60 1.20
C ILE A 127 2.72 2.42 2.05
N CYS A 128 1.78 3.10 1.41
CA CYS A 128 0.74 3.86 2.11
C CYS A 128 -0.06 2.95 3.07
N PHE A 129 -0.45 1.76 2.61
CA PHE A 129 -1.14 0.77 3.44
C PHE A 129 -0.23 0.17 4.51
N MET A 130 1.03 -0.17 4.19
CA MET A 130 1.99 -0.68 5.18
C MET A 130 2.21 0.31 6.32
N LYS A 131 2.32 1.62 6.02
CA LYS A 131 2.41 2.67 7.04
C LYS A 131 1.21 2.63 8.00
N ALA A 132 -0.01 2.51 7.46
CA ALA A 132 -1.21 2.43 8.28
C ALA A 132 -1.26 1.14 9.11
N LEU A 133 -0.98 -0.03 8.49
CA LEU A 133 -1.05 -1.33 9.17
C LEU A 133 0.05 -1.47 10.23
N SER A 134 1.25 -0.98 9.97
CA SER A 134 2.35 -0.95 10.95
C SER A 134 1.98 -0.09 12.15
N LYS A 135 1.45 1.11 11.90
CA LYS A 135 1.09 2.04 12.97
C LYS A 135 0.00 1.47 13.90
N VAL A 136 -1.05 0.86 13.36
CA VAL A 136 -2.11 0.26 14.21
C VAL A 136 -1.64 -0.96 15.00
N ASN A 137 -0.53 -1.59 14.57
CA ASN A 137 0.08 -2.73 15.27
C ASN A 137 1.30 -2.35 16.11
N ASP A 138 1.58 -1.05 16.28
CA ASP A 138 2.69 -0.53 17.08
C ASP A 138 4.07 -1.05 16.57
N ILE A 139 4.21 -1.19 15.23
CA ILE A 139 5.43 -1.65 14.55
C ILE A 139 6.13 -0.44 13.95
N GLU A 140 7.40 -0.27 14.31
CA GLU A 140 8.29 0.72 13.70
C GLU A 140 9.12 0.05 12.59
N LEU A 141 9.03 0.54 11.38
CA LEU A 141 9.79 0.09 10.22
C LEU A 141 10.80 1.17 9.82
N SER A 142 12.02 0.75 9.53
CA SER A 142 13.00 1.60 8.84
C SER A 142 12.65 1.77 7.35
N ASP A 143 13.18 2.80 6.71
CA ASP A 143 12.99 3.03 5.27
C ASP A 143 13.42 1.81 4.44
N SER A 144 14.53 1.17 4.81
CA SER A 144 15.02 -0.04 4.13
C SER A 144 14.07 -1.22 4.28
N GLU A 145 13.33 -1.31 5.38
CA GLU A 145 12.31 -2.35 5.57
C GLU A 145 11.05 -2.06 4.76
N TYR A 146 10.63 -0.80 4.66
CA TYR A 146 9.54 -0.43 3.76
C TYR A 146 9.86 -0.80 2.31
N ILE A 147 11.07 -0.47 1.83
CA ILE A 147 11.54 -0.81 0.48
C ILE A 147 11.55 -2.33 0.28
N TYR A 148 12.14 -3.07 1.20
CA TYR A 148 12.27 -4.52 1.10
C TYR A 148 10.89 -5.22 1.11
N LEU A 149 10.04 -4.91 2.10
CA LEU A 149 8.76 -5.57 2.27
C LEU A 149 7.76 -5.19 1.17
N SER A 150 7.75 -3.95 0.71
CA SER A 150 6.89 -3.54 -0.40
C SER A 150 7.30 -4.18 -1.72
N LYS A 151 8.61 -4.26 -2.02
CA LYS A 151 9.11 -5.01 -3.17
C LYS A 151 8.74 -6.49 -3.08
N LYS A 152 8.89 -7.11 -1.91
CA LYS A 152 8.50 -8.50 -1.67
C LYS A 152 7.01 -8.72 -1.95
N ALA A 153 6.15 -7.86 -1.43
CA ALA A 153 4.70 -7.91 -1.66
C ALA A 153 4.36 -7.86 -3.17
N GLU A 154 5.01 -6.95 -3.89
CA GLU A 154 4.78 -6.76 -5.32
C GLU A 154 5.30 -7.93 -6.16
N ASN A 155 6.51 -8.41 -5.88
CA ASN A 155 7.14 -9.46 -6.67
C ASN A 155 6.57 -10.85 -6.37
N GLU A 156 6.41 -11.20 -5.10
CA GLU A 156 6.06 -12.57 -4.70
C GLU A 156 4.55 -12.82 -4.69
N TYR A 157 3.74 -11.84 -4.29
CA TYR A 157 2.30 -12.01 -4.22
C TYR A 157 1.59 -11.53 -5.49
N VAL A 158 1.86 -10.30 -5.91
CA VAL A 158 1.21 -9.73 -7.11
C VAL A 158 1.83 -10.29 -8.39
N GLY A 159 3.11 -10.66 -8.36
CA GLY A 159 3.81 -11.27 -9.50
C GLY A 159 4.28 -10.24 -10.53
N VAL A 160 4.60 -9.02 -10.08
CA VAL A 160 5.21 -7.97 -10.91
C VAL A 160 6.68 -7.89 -10.59
N SER A 161 7.54 -8.09 -11.58
CA SER A 161 9.00 -7.95 -11.43
C SER A 161 9.37 -6.47 -11.37
N SER A 162 9.48 -5.92 -10.16
CA SER A 162 9.95 -4.54 -9.93
C SER A 162 11.35 -4.51 -9.35
N GLY A 163 12.11 -3.44 -9.63
CA GLY A 163 13.38 -3.12 -8.96
C GLY A 163 13.15 -2.52 -7.57
N LYS A 164 13.99 -1.57 -7.17
CA LYS A 164 13.89 -0.88 -5.88
C LYS A 164 13.49 0.59 -6.02
N LEU A 165 13.54 1.14 -7.23
CA LEU A 165 13.31 2.56 -7.46
C LEU A 165 11.93 3.01 -6.99
N ASP A 166 10.90 2.23 -7.35
CA ASP A 166 9.51 2.56 -7.10
C ASP A 166 9.20 2.71 -5.62
N GLN A 167 9.90 1.94 -4.79
CA GLN A 167 9.75 1.94 -3.34
C GLN A 167 10.72 2.90 -2.64
N SER A 168 11.74 3.39 -3.35
CA SER A 168 12.81 4.23 -2.77
C SER A 168 12.56 5.73 -2.91
N CYS A 169 11.62 6.14 -3.76
CA CYS A 169 11.17 7.51 -3.92
C CYS A 169 9.95 7.76 -3.06
#